data_6f260a2dfdfa28de42ba45e4c45eb706
#
_entry.id   6f260a2dfdfa28de42ba45e4c45eb706
#
_cell.length_a   1.000
_cell.length_b   1.000
_cell.length_c   1.000
_cell.angle_alpha   90.00
_cell.angle_beta   90.00
_cell.angle_gamma   90.00
#
_symmetry.space_group_name_H-M   'P 1'
#
loop_
_entity.id
_entity.type
_entity.pdbx_description
1 polymer ?
#
loop_
_entity_poly.entity_id
_entity_poly.type
_entity_poly.pdbx_seq_one_letter_code
_entity_poly.pdbx_strand_id
1 'polypeptide(L)'
;EDFLTERGFVNETLTFGRVKNLWSVKRNNGPLLVFLGHVDVVPTGPENEWEYDPFSGYDDGIFINGRGTGDMKGGIACFMSALSRIDVDSLNYSIGFLITADEEGPSKDGTVKVVEELLQRNEKIDYCLIGEPSTLETVGDNIRIGRRGSINIELEVLGKQGHAAYPARVDNPIHRVVPFLDKLLKEVWDEGNEHFPPTSLQLTNITAGV
;
A
#
# COMPACT_ATOMS: atom_id res chain seq x y z
N GLU A 1 5.74 -19.85 -0.31
CA GLU A 1 4.82 -21.00 -0.19
C GLU A 1 5.49 -22.15 0.56
N ASP A 2 6.70 -22.60 0.18
CA ASP A 2 7.39 -23.76 0.77
C ASP A 2 7.49 -23.66 2.30
N PHE A 3 7.94 -22.52 2.81
CA PHE A 3 8.03 -22.26 4.24
C PHE A 3 6.70 -22.52 5.00
N LEU A 4 5.57 -22.17 4.39
CA LEU A 4 4.24 -22.36 4.97
C LEU A 4 3.78 -23.82 4.82
N THR A 5 4.05 -24.44 3.66
CA THR A 5 3.75 -25.84 3.39
C THR A 5 4.43 -26.76 4.42
N GLU A 6 5.72 -26.54 4.69
CA GLU A 6 6.49 -27.30 5.69
C GLU A 6 5.92 -27.19 7.11
N ARG A 7 5.10 -26.15 7.38
CA ARG A 7 4.43 -25.93 8.65
C ARG A 7 2.96 -26.33 8.67
N GLY A 8 2.53 -27.05 7.63
CA GLY A 8 1.19 -27.61 7.52
C GLY A 8 0.10 -26.60 7.11
N PHE A 9 0.48 -25.48 6.52
CA PHE A 9 -0.47 -24.56 5.91
C PHE A 9 -0.98 -25.10 4.57
N VAL A 10 -2.24 -24.83 4.30
CA VAL A 10 -2.84 -25.05 2.98
C VAL A 10 -2.71 -23.77 2.19
N ASN A 11 -1.97 -23.83 1.09
CA ASN A 11 -1.68 -22.69 0.22
C ASN A 11 -2.60 -22.69 -1.00
N GLU A 12 -3.11 -21.53 -1.35
CA GLU A 12 -3.92 -21.29 -2.54
C GLU A 12 -3.45 -20.01 -3.22
N THR A 13 -3.17 -20.09 -4.54
CA THR A 13 -2.89 -18.90 -5.35
C THR A 13 -4.21 -18.41 -5.98
N LEU A 14 -4.66 -17.24 -5.54
CA LEU A 14 -5.83 -16.56 -6.09
C LEU A 14 -5.38 -15.55 -7.14
N THR A 15 -5.79 -15.76 -8.40
CA THR A 15 -5.38 -14.90 -9.51
C THR A 15 -6.54 -14.05 -9.98
N PHE A 16 -6.36 -12.73 -9.97
CA PHE A 16 -7.30 -11.76 -10.51
C PHE A 16 -6.57 -10.90 -11.55
N GLY A 17 -7.11 -10.84 -12.76
CA GLY A 17 -6.39 -10.21 -13.86
C GLY A 17 -5.01 -10.82 -14.10
N ARG A 18 -3.97 -10.04 -13.86
CA ARG A 18 -2.56 -10.48 -13.94
C ARG A 18 -1.91 -10.66 -12.57
N VAL A 19 -2.63 -10.32 -11.51
CA VAL A 19 -2.11 -10.32 -10.14
C VAL A 19 -2.32 -11.69 -9.51
N LYS A 20 -1.24 -12.20 -8.91
CA LYS A 20 -1.25 -13.44 -8.13
C LYS A 20 -1.20 -13.07 -6.65
N ASN A 21 -2.18 -13.55 -5.90
CA ASN A 21 -2.24 -13.37 -4.46
C ASN A 21 -2.13 -14.73 -3.78
N LEU A 22 -1.45 -14.80 -2.67
CA LEU A 22 -1.36 -16.01 -1.85
C LEU A 22 -2.38 -15.92 -0.72
N TRP A 23 -3.29 -16.86 -0.66
CA TRP A 23 -4.07 -17.20 0.53
C TRP A 23 -3.51 -18.48 1.12
N SER A 24 -3.11 -18.45 2.37
CA SER A 24 -2.55 -19.60 3.06
C SER A 24 -3.11 -19.67 4.45
N VAL A 25 -3.57 -20.86 4.88
CA VAL A 25 -4.21 -21.00 6.17
C VAL A 25 -3.84 -22.32 6.83
N LYS A 26 -3.56 -22.25 8.12
CA LYS A 26 -3.50 -23.40 9.02
C LYS A 26 -4.63 -23.30 10.04
N ARG A 27 -5.53 -24.30 10.02
CA ARG A 27 -6.71 -24.36 10.87
C ARG A 27 -6.41 -25.06 12.19
N ASN A 28 -6.78 -24.37 13.26
CA ASN A 28 -6.84 -24.92 14.62
C ASN A 28 -8.24 -24.65 15.20
N ASN A 29 -8.45 -25.06 16.44
CA ASN A 29 -9.69 -24.76 17.16
C ASN A 29 -9.64 -23.32 17.70
N GLY A 30 -10.27 -22.37 17.01
CA GLY A 30 -10.34 -21.00 17.49
C GLY A 30 -10.43 -19.96 16.36
N PRO A 31 -10.43 -18.68 16.74
CA PRO A 31 -10.58 -17.59 15.80
C PRO A 31 -9.41 -17.52 14.81
N LEU A 32 -9.65 -16.96 13.64
CA LEU A 32 -8.66 -16.79 12.58
C LEU A 32 -7.96 -15.44 12.70
N LEU A 33 -6.65 -15.49 12.94
CA LEU A 33 -5.76 -14.36 12.83
C LEU A 33 -5.06 -14.39 11.46
N VAL A 34 -5.24 -13.37 10.67
CA VAL A 34 -4.59 -13.24 9.35
C VAL A 34 -3.48 -12.21 9.42
N PHE A 35 -2.30 -12.57 8.93
CA PHE A 35 -1.26 -11.63 8.57
C PHE A 35 -1.46 -11.17 7.12
N LEU A 36 -1.57 -9.86 6.92
CA LEU A 36 -1.70 -9.24 5.61
C LEU A 36 -0.41 -8.50 5.26
N GLY A 37 0.07 -8.73 4.04
CA GLY A 37 1.21 -8.01 3.49
C GLY A 37 1.23 -8.02 1.97
N HIS A 38 2.16 -7.24 1.38
CA HIS A 38 2.36 -7.18 -0.06
C HIS A 38 3.81 -7.44 -0.46
N VAL A 39 3.99 -7.88 -1.71
CA VAL A 39 5.32 -8.18 -2.27
C VAL A 39 5.69 -7.30 -3.47
N ASP A 40 4.73 -6.60 -4.03
CA ASP A 40 5.00 -5.55 -5.01
C ASP A 40 5.63 -4.33 -4.35
N VAL A 41 6.22 -3.47 -5.15
CA VAL A 41 6.97 -2.31 -4.67
C VAL A 41 6.80 -1.14 -5.64
N VAL A 42 6.87 0.09 -5.13
CA VAL A 42 6.93 1.30 -5.96
C VAL A 42 8.21 1.31 -6.82
N PRO A 43 8.23 2.06 -7.93
CA PRO A 43 9.43 2.24 -8.75
C PRO A 43 10.64 2.71 -7.94
N THR A 44 11.83 2.28 -8.35
CA THR A 44 13.09 2.64 -7.68
C THR A 44 13.44 4.12 -7.79
N GLY A 45 12.90 4.82 -8.80
CA GLY A 45 13.46 6.10 -9.22
C GLY A 45 14.76 5.89 -10.02
N PRO A 46 15.61 6.93 -10.14
CA PRO A 46 16.88 6.82 -10.83
C PRO A 46 17.83 5.85 -10.10
N GLU A 47 18.19 4.75 -10.73
CA GLU A 47 19.03 3.72 -10.10
C GLU A 47 20.43 4.20 -9.75
N ASN A 48 20.94 5.21 -10.46
CA ASN A 48 22.24 5.82 -10.17
C ASN A 48 22.27 6.68 -8.89
N GLU A 49 21.14 6.90 -8.25
CA GLU A 49 21.05 7.56 -6.94
C GLU A 49 21.10 6.56 -5.77
N TRP A 50 21.11 5.27 -6.07
CA TRP A 50 21.22 4.22 -5.06
C TRP A 50 22.70 3.89 -4.81
N GLU A 51 23.05 3.72 -3.53
CA GLU A 51 24.40 3.27 -3.13
C GLU A 51 24.64 1.81 -3.51
N TYR A 52 23.60 0.97 -3.42
CA TYR A 52 23.58 -0.43 -3.83
C TYR A 52 22.45 -0.66 -4.83
N ASP A 53 22.58 -1.65 -5.68
CA ASP A 53 21.50 -2.04 -6.57
C ASP A 53 20.19 -2.23 -5.77
N PRO A 54 19.10 -1.50 -6.14
CA PRO A 54 17.86 -1.51 -5.38
C PRO A 54 17.20 -2.87 -5.20
N PHE A 55 17.57 -3.86 -5.99
CA PHE A 55 17.05 -5.23 -5.91
C PHE A 55 18.08 -6.26 -5.44
N SER A 56 19.28 -5.83 -5.04
CA SER A 56 20.32 -6.73 -4.54
C SER A 56 20.01 -7.33 -3.17
N GLY A 57 19.24 -6.64 -2.34
CA GLY A 57 19.04 -7.03 -0.94
C GLY A 57 20.37 -7.03 -0.17
N TYR A 58 21.24 -6.05 -0.46
CA TYR A 58 22.57 -5.98 0.13
C TYR A 58 22.49 -5.84 1.64
N ASP A 59 23.18 -6.75 2.35
CA ASP A 59 23.30 -6.76 3.80
C ASP A 59 24.68 -6.19 4.19
N ASP A 60 24.67 -5.05 4.87
CA ASP A 60 25.89 -4.40 5.38
C ASP A 60 26.25 -4.84 6.83
N GLY A 61 25.49 -5.78 7.37
CA GLY A 61 25.62 -6.30 8.73
C GLY A 61 24.80 -5.51 9.78
N ILE A 62 24.19 -4.40 9.39
CA ILE A 62 23.30 -3.56 10.22
C ILE A 62 21.93 -3.44 9.55
N PHE A 63 21.93 -3.18 8.25
CA PHE A 63 20.72 -2.98 7.44
C PHE A 63 20.71 -3.91 6.22
N ILE A 64 19.51 -4.31 5.83
CA ILE A 64 19.27 -4.90 4.51
C ILE A 64 18.82 -3.77 3.59
N ASN A 65 19.70 -3.42 2.63
CA ASN A 65 19.49 -2.32 1.71
C ASN A 65 18.73 -2.79 0.46
N GLY A 66 17.65 -2.11 0.09
CA GLY A 66 16.91 -2.41 -1.13
C GLY A 66 15.48 -1.92 -1.14
N ARG A 67 14.92 -1.81 -2.33
CA ARG A 67 13.51 -1.47 -2.55
C ARG A 67 12.61 -2.58 -2.00
N GLY A 68 11.64 -2.20 -1.13
CA GLY A 68 10.69 -3.12 -0.53
C GLY A 68 11.21 -3.85 0.71
N THR A 69 12.43 -3.56 1.21
CA THR A 69 12.94 -4.16 2.45
C THR A 69 12.20 -3.60 3.66
N GLY A 70 11.99 -2.29 3.74
CA GLY A 70 11.20 -1.64 4.78
C GLY A 70 9.69 -1.78 4.53
N ASP A 71 9.26 -1.51 3.30
CA ASP A 71 7.89 -1.54 2.84
C ASP A 71 7.73 -2.59 1.73
N MET A 72 7.13 -3.81 2.02
CA MET A 72 6.96 -4.26 3.43
C MET A 72 7.50 -5.69 3.64
N LYS A 73 8.44 -6.14 2.79
CA LYS A 73 8.96 -7.53 2.85
C LYS A 73 9.64 -7.85 4.19
N GLY A 74 10.22 -6.84 4.86
CA GLY A 74 10.75 -6.97 6.22
C GLY A 74 9.68 -7.38 7.22
N GLY A 75 8.48 -6.78 7.16
CA GLY A 75 7.33 -7.16 7.98
C GLY A 75 6.92 -8.62 7.75
N ILE A 76 6.87 -9.06 6.49
CA ILE A 76 6.59 -10.47 6.14
C ILE A 76 7.65 -11.41 6.75
N ALA A 77 8.94 -11.06 6.61
CA ALA A 77 10.04 -11.85 7.15
C ALA A 77 9.99 -11.94 8.68
N CYS A 78 9.67 -10.84 9.36
CA CYS A 78 9.48 -10.82 10.81
C CYS A 78 8.35 -11.77 11.24
N PHE A 79 7.22 -11.78 10.54
CA PHE A 79 6.11 -12.67 10.86
C PHE A 79 6.47 -14.14 10.61
N MET A 80 7.14 -14.44 9.50
CA MET A 80 7.67 -15.78 9.24
C MET A 80 8.67 -16.23 10.32
N SER A 81 9.56 -15.33 10.75
CA SER A 81 10.50 -15.59 11.84
C SER A 81 9.79 -15.84 13.17
N ALA A 82 8.72 -15.11 13.48
CA ALA A 82 7.91 -15.35 14.66
C ALA A 82 7.26 -16.74 14.60
N LEU A 83 6.67 -17.12 13.47
CA LEU A 83 6.11 -18.46 13.28
C LEU A 83 7.13 -19.60 13.44
N SER A 84 8.38 -19.37 13.07
CA SER A 84 9.41 -20.40 13.21
C SER A 84 9.79 -20.70 14.67
N ARG A 85 9.37 -19.84 15.61
CA ARG A 85 9.71 -19.93 17.04
C ARG A 85 8.58 -20.45 17.92
N ILE A 86 7.41 -20.68 17.34
CA ILE A 86 6.23 -21.15 18.05
C ILE A 86 5.75 -22.48 17.48
N ASP A 87 5.18 -23.30 18.33
CA ASP A 87 4.42 -24.47 17.91
C ASP A 87 3.01 -24.05 17.49
N VAL A 88 2.81 -23.91 16.18
CA VAL A 88 1.53 -23.44 15.63
C VAL A 88 0.40 -24.42 15.93
N ASP A 89 0.70 -25.71 16.07
CA ASP A 89 -0.30 -26.75 16.37
C ASP A 89 -0.85 -26.64 17.80
N SER A 90 -0.07 -26.06 18.71
CA SER A 90 -0.49 -25.84 20.10
C SER A 90 -1.36 -24.59 20.30
N LEU A 91 -1.52 -23.75 19.27
CA LEU A 91 -2.29 -22.51 19.40
C LEU A 91 -3.80 -22.75 19.41
N ASN A 92 -4.50 -21.98 20.24
CA ASN A 92 -5.97 -21.87 20.20
C ASN A 92 -6.45 -20.85 19.16
N TYR A 93 -5.69 -20.65 18.09
CA TYR A 93 -5.96 -19.75 16.96
C TYR A 93 -5.64 -20.45 15.67
N SER A 94 -6.48 -20.23 14.66
CA SER A 94 -6.11 -20.50 13.29
C SER A 94 -5.25 -19.35 12.78
N ILE A 95 -4.24 -19.64 11.97
CA ILE A 95 -3.32 -18.63 11.42
C ILE A 95 -3.49 -18.59 9.91
N GLY A 96 -3.61 -17.39 9.36
CA GLY A 96 -3.68 -17.17 7.93
C GLY A 96 -2.63 -16.17 7.44
N PHE A 97 -2.27 -16.28 6.17
CA PHE A 97 -1.51 -15.29 5.41
C PHE A 97 -2.32 -14.89 4.19
N LEU A 98 -2.45 -13.59 3.99
CA LEU A 98 -2.88 -13.02 2.74
C LEU A 98 -1.75 -12.14 2.23
N ILE A 99 -1.08 -12.58 1.14
CA ILE A 99 0.01 -11.82 0.53
C ILE A 99 -0.44 -11.40 -0.86
N THR A 100 -0.50 -10.10 -1.08
CA THR A 100 -0.88 -9.52 -2.38
C THR A 100 0.33 -9.06 -3.18
N ALA A 101 0.16 -8.90 -4.49
CA ALA A 101 1.10 -8.28 -5.41
C ALA A 101 0.49 -7.08 -6.17
N ASP A 102 -0.48 -6.40 -5.57
CA ASP A 102 -1.13 -5.19 -6.10
C ASP A 102 -1.61 -4.31 -4.94
N GLU A 103 -0.67 -3.90 -4.07
CA GLU A 103 -0.90 -2.89 -3.04
C GLU A 103 -0.42 -1.53 -3.51
N GLU A 104 0.80 -1.47 -4.02
CA GLU A 104 1.53 -0.27 -4.45
C GLU A 104 1.14 0.21 -5.86
N GLY A 105 0.38 -0.59 -6.58
CA GLY A 105 -0.10 -0.32 -7.92
C GLY A 105 -1.53 0.23 -7.95
N PRO A 106 -2.35 -0.21 -8.91
CA PRO A 106 -3.75 0.19 -9.03
C PRO A 106 -4.65 -0.26 -7.87
N SER A 107 -4.20 -1.21 -7.05
CA SER A 107 -4.91 -1.80 -5.90
C SER A 107 -6.32 -2.33 -6.24
N LYS A 108 -6.47 -2.92 -7.44
CA LYS A 108 -7.75 -3.41 -7.98
C LYS A 108 -7.91 -4.92 -7.92
N ASP A 109 -6.79 -5.63 -8.16
CA ASP A 109 -6.75 -7.09 -8.30
C ASP A 109 -6.03 -7.77 -7.12
N GLY A 110 -5.69 -6.99 -6.09
CA GLY A 110 -5.03 -7.42 -4.87
C GLY A 110 -6.00 -7.78 -3.73
N THR A 111 -5.72 -7.24 -2.56
CA THR A 111 -6.43 -7.54 -1.29
C THR A 111 -7.95 -7.45 -1.40
N VAL A 112 -8.47 -6.44 -2.10
CA VAL A 112 -9.93 -6.25 -2.27
C VAL A 112 -10.57 -7.49 -2.89
N LYS A 113 -9.97 -8.01 -3.98
CA LYS A 113 -10.50 -9.18 -4.69
C LYS A 113 -10.38 -10.46 -3.89
N VAL A 114 -9.28 -10.62 -3.15
CA VAL A 114 -9.12 -11.77 -2.25
C VAL A 114 -10.18 -11.74 -1.16
N VAL A 115 -10.41 -10.59 -0.54
CA VAL A 115 -11.43 -10.44 0.52
C VAL A 115 -12.84 -10.70 -0.03
N GLU A 116 -13.17 -10.18 -1.23
CA GLU A 116 -14.45 -10.46 -1.89
C GLU A 116 -14.65 -11.98 -2.08
N GLU A 117 -13.63 -12.69 -2.55
CA GLU A 117 -13.65 -14.13 -2.75
C GLU A 117 -13.82 -14.90 -1.42
N LEU A 118 -13.06 -14.52 -0.40
CA LEU A 118 -13.15 -15.14 0.92
C LEU A 118 -14.53 -14.94 1.55
N LEU A 119 -15.14 -13.77 1.38
CA LEU A 119 -16.49 -13.49 1.84
C LEU A 119 -17.53 -14.37 1.12
N GLN A 120 -17.40 -14.59 -0.19
CA GLN A 120 -18.28 -15.49 -0.95
C GLN A 120 -18.15 -16.94 -0.46
N ARG A 121 -16.98 -17.35 0.01
CA ARG A 121 -16.73 -18.67 0.62
C ARG A 121 -17.19 -18.77 2.08
N ASN A 122 -17.78 -17.70 2.63
CA ASN A 122 -18.09 -17.58 4.06
C ASN A 122 -16.86 -17.75 4.97
N GLU A 123 -15.70 -17.36 4.48
CA GLU A 123 -14.47 -17.35 5.28
C GLU A 123 -14.50 -16.18 6.26
N LYS A 124 -14.49 -16.48 7.54
CA LYS A 124 -14.52 -15.46 8.58
C LYS A 124 -13.10 -15.19 9.09
N ILE A 125 -12.65 -13.97 8.90
CA ILE A 125 -11.42 -13.45 9.51
C ILE A 125 -11.82 -12.74 10.79
N ASP A 126 -11.30 -13.17 11.95
CA ASP A 126 -11.61 -12.56 13.23
C ASP A 126 -10.64 -11.44 13.59
N TYR A 127 -9.38 -11.58 13.21
CA TYR A 127 -8.32 -10.59 13.44
C TYR A 127 -7.43 -10.45 12.21
N CYS A 128 -6.95 -9.24 11.97
CA CYS A 128 -5.98 -8.98 10.92
C CYS A 128 -4.83 -8.13 11.47
N LEU A 129 -3.60 -8.61 11.25
CA LEU A 129 -2.37 -7.86 11.51
C LEU A 129 -1.75 -7.49 10.16
N ILE A 130 -1.63 -6.19 9.91
CA ILE A 130 -1.03 -5.66 8.69
C ILE A 130 0.43 -5.31 8.99
N GLY A 131 1.36 -5.90 8.24
CA GLY A 131 2.80 -5.79 8.48
C GLY A 131 3.47 -4.53 7.94
N GLU A 132 2.70 -3.49 7.67
CA GLU A 132 3.19 -2.19 7.20
C GLU A 132 4.08 -1.50 8.23
N PRO A 133 5.11 -0.75 7.79
CA PRO A 133 5.97 -0.01 8.69
C PRO A 133 5.17 1.08 9.42
N SER A 134 5.22 1.07 10.74
CA SER A 134 4.51 2.04 11.58
C SER A 134 5.37 2.65 12.68
N THR A 135 6.58 2.14 12.87
CA THR A 135 7.55 2.64 13.86
C THR A 135 7.89 4.12 13.62
N LEU A 136 7.99 4.89 14.69
CA LEU A 136 8.41 6.30 14.65
C LEU A 136 9.89 6.44 15.02
N GLU A 137 10.30 5.96 16.20
CA GLU A 137 11.67 6.06 16.71
C GLU A 137 12.25 4.70 17.09
N THR A 138 11.46 3.85 17.72
CA THR A 138 11.88 2.55 18.22
C THR A 138 10.92 1.45 17.76
N VAL A 139 11.44 0.32 17.30
CA VAL A 139 10.62 -0.80 16.82
C VAL A 139 9.52 -1.15 17.81
N GLY A 140 8.27 -1.07 17.36
CA GLY A 140 7.08 -1.39 18.15
C GLY A 140 6.53 -0.26 19.02
N ASP A 141 7.04 0.96 18.89
CA ASP A 141 6.58 2.12 19.65
C ASP A 141 5.23 2.68 19.16
N ASN A 142 4.83 2.32 17.95
CA ASN A 142 3.61 2.82 17.35
C ASN A 142 2.86 1.71 16.59
N ILE A 143 1.57 1.57 16.89
CA ILE A 143 0.63 0.68 16.19
C ILE A 143 -0.50 1.52 15.64
N ARG A 144 -0.77 1.41 14.35
CA ARG A 144 -1.90 2.10 13.72
C ARG A 144 -3.16 1.23 13.83
N ILE A 145 -4.22 1.80 14.39
CA ILE A 145 -5.54 1.15 14.54
C ILE A 145 -6.55 1.61 13.49
N GLY A 146 -6.16 2.51 12.61
CA GLY A 146 -6.96 3.01 11.51
C GLY A 146 -6.14 3.87 10.55
N ARG A 147 -6.67 4.11 9.38
CA ARG A 147 -6.04 4.96 8.35
C ARG A 147 -7.06 5.91 7.75
N ARG A 148 -6.59 7.05 7.26
CA ARG A 148 -7.38 7.96 6.42
C ARG A 148 -7.52 7.37 5.02
N GLY A 149 -8.60 7.73 4.33
CA GLY A 149 -8.70 7.52 2.90
C GLY A 149 -7.82 8.49 2.11
N SER A 150 -7.57 8.19 0.84
CA SER A 150 -6.98 9.09 -0.13
C SER A 150 -7.80 9.08 -1.43
N ILE A 151 -7.82 10.23 -2.10
CA ILE A 151 -8.48 10.39 -3.41
C ILE A 151 -7.49 11.07 -4.34
N ASN A 152 -7.22 10.45 -5.47
CA ASN A 152 -6.45 11.07 -6.55
C ASN A 152 -7.41 11.65 -7.59
N ILE A 153 -7.17 12.90 -7.96
CA ILE A 153 -7.99 13.63 -8.93
C ILE A 153 -7.07 14.12 -10.05
N GLU A 154 -7.42 13.82 -11.29
CA GLU A 154 -6.82 14.40 -12.47
C GLU A 154 -7.74 15.48 -13.01
N LEU A 155 -7.22 16.70 -13.14
CA LEU A 155 -7.95 17.85 -13.65
C LEU A 155 -7.34 18.30 -14.97
N GLU A 156 -8.10 18.17 -16.05
CA GLU A 156 -7.75 18.70 -17.35
C GLU A 156 -8.48 20.02 -17.59
N VAL A 157 -7.74 21.07 -17.94
CA VAL A 157 -8.30 22.39 -18.26
C VAL A 157 -8.00 22.73 -19.71
N LEU A 158 -9.03 22.67 -20.53
CA LEU A 158 -8.94 22.93 -21.96
C LEU A 158 -8.95 24.42 -22.23
N GLY A 159 -8.18 24.88 -23.24
CA GLY A 159 -8.09 26.22 -23.69
C GLY A 159 -7.98 26.33 -25.20
N LYS A 160 -7.69 27.52 -25.69
CA LYS A 160 -7.48 27.80 -27.11
C LYS A 160 -6.12 28.46 -27.31
N GLN A 161 -5.24 27.78 -28.03
CA GLN A 161 -3.91 28.27 -28.36
C GLN A 161 -4.00 29.47 -29.32
N GLY A 162 -3.05 30.38 -29.20
CA GLY A 162 -2.88 31.50 -30.15
C GLY A 162 -1.70 32.39 -29.77
N HIS A 163 -1.50 33.46 -30.59
CA HIS A 163 -0.39 34.37 -30.39
C HIS A 163 -0.63 35.30 -29.19
N ALA A 164 0.33 35.43 -28.30
CA ALA A 164 0.24 36.22 -27.06
C ALA A 164 -0.10 37.72 -27.29
N ALA A 165 0.27 38.28 -28.48
CA ALA A 165 -0.06 39.66 -28.86
C ALA A 165 -1.57 39.88 -29.16
N TYR A 166 -2.35 38.77 -29.27
CA TYR A 166 -3.79 38.87 -29.60
C TYR A 166 -4.64 38.16 -28.51
N PRO A 167 -4.65 38.69 -27.28
CA PRO A 167 -5.27 38.00 -26.15
C PRO A 167 -6.77 37.73 -26.31
N ALA A 168 -7.47 38.57 -27.11
CA ALA A 168 -8.89 38.36 -27.40
C ALA A 168 -9.20 37.15 -28.31
N ARG A 169 -8.18 36.53 -28.91
CA ARG A 169 -8.32 35.39 -29.83
C ARG A 169 -7.90 34.05 -29.18
N VAL A 170 -7.42 34.08 -27.95
CA VAL A 170 -6.89 32.92 -27.20
C VAL A 170 -7.69 32.73 -25.95
N ASP A 171 -7.65 31.49 -25.42
CA ASP A 171 -8.18 31.16 -24.12
C ASP A 171 -7.09 30.37 -23.36
N ASN A 172 -6.38 31.08 -22.48
CA ASN A 172 -5.25 30.48 -21.76
C ASN A 172 -5.74 29.65 -20.58
N PRO A 173 -5.60 28.31 -20.62
CA PRO A 173 -6.07 27.44 -19.56
C PRO A 173 -5.34 27.68 -18.23
N ILE A 174 -4.09 28.13 -18.25
CA ILE A 174 -3.34 28.49 -17.03
C ILE A 174 -4.01 29.67 -16.32
N HIS A 175 -4.41 30.70 -17.06
CA HIS A 175 -5.10 31.86 -16.48
C HIS A 175 -6.47 31.49 -15.88
N ARG A 176 -7.12 30.46 -16.42
CA ARG A 176 -8.40 29.96 -15.91
C ARG A 176 -8.23 29.11 -14.64
N VAL A 177 -7.20 28.27 -14.61
CA VAL A 177 -7.03 27.31 -13.50
C VAL A 177 -6.44 27.95 -12.26
N VAL A 178 -5.58 28.96 -12.38
CA VAL A 178 -4.92 29.61 -11.23
C VAL A 178 -5.90 30.13 -10.17
N PRO A 179 -6.93 30.93 -10.52
CA PRO A 179 -7.89 31.39 -9.50
C PRO A 179 -8.77 30.26 -8.94
N PHE A 180 -8.96 29.18 -9.69
CA PHE A 180 -9.67 28.00 -9.19
C PHE A 180 -8.82 27.25 -8.15
N LEU A 181 -7.53 27.02 -8.47
CA LEU A 181 -6.61 26.37 -7.55
C LEU A 181 -6.41 27.19 -6.26
N ASP A 182 -6.34 28.51 -6.37
CA ASP A 182 -6.24 29.40 -5.20
C ASP A 182 -7.43 29.22 -4.23
N LYS A 183 -8.64 29.10 -4.77
CA LYS A 183 -9.83 28.81 -3.97
C LYS A 183 -9.78 27.43 -3.35
N LEU A 184 -9.42 26.43 -4.16
CA LEU A 184 -9.38 25.03 -3.74
C LEU A 184 -8.36 24.79 -2.61
N LEU A 185 -7.20 25.46 -2.68
CA LEU A 185 -6.17 25.38 -1.64
C LEU A 185 -6.55 26.07 -0.31
N LYS A 186 -7.52 26.99 -0.35
CA LYS A 186 -8.04 27.69 0.82
C LYS A 186 -9.26 27.02 1.44
N GLU A 187 -9.79 25.99 0.78
CA GLU A 187 -10.97 25.29 1.30
C GLU A 187 -10.61 24.48 2.53
N VAL A 188 -11.43 24.62 3.56
CA VAL A 188 -11.37 23.80 4.77
C VAL A 188 -12.38 22.67 4.62
N TRP A 189 -11.87 21.46 4.40
CA TRP A 189 -12.71 20.29 4.13
C TRP A 189 -13.35 19.72 5.41
N ASP A 190 -12.61 19.74 6.51
CA ASP A 190 -13.03 19.30 7.85
C ASP A 190 -12.04 19.82 8.91
N GLU A 191 -12.41 19.68 10.18
CA GLU A 191 -11.57 20.08 11.31
C GLU A 191 -10.67 18.93 11.84
N GLY A 192 -10.76 17.75 11.22
CA GLY A 192 -10.12 16.54 11.76
C GLY A 192 -10.84 16.01 12.99
N ASN A 193 -10.16 15.13 13.73
CA ASN A 193 -10.65 14.58 15.00
C ASN A 193 -9.49 14.19 15.92
N GLU A 194 -9.78 13.57 17.08
CA GLU A 194 -8.75 13.15 18.06
C GLU A 194 -7.70 12.17 17.49
N HIS A 195 -8.01 11.46 16.40
CA HIS A 195 -7.15 10.45 15.80
C HIS A 195 -6.48 10.92 14.51
N PHE A 196 -7.08 11.88 13.79
CA PHE A 196 -6.63 12.30 12.47
C PHE A 196 -6.64 13.83 12.32
N PRO A 197 -5.58 14.40 11.74
CA PRO A 197 -5.59 15.81 11.35
C PRO A 197 -6.64 16.07 10.27
N PRO A 198 -6.98 17.35 10.01
CA PRO A 198 -7.89 17.73 8.93
C PRO A 198 -7.50 17.15 7.57
N THR A 199 -8.48 16.94 6.72
CA THR A 199 -8.27 16.56 5.31
C THR A 199 -7.46 17.65 4.63
N SER A 200 -6.40 17.24 3.92
CA SER A 200 -5.53 18.16 3.17
C SER A 200 -5.57 17.85 1.68
N LEU A 201 -5.51 18.89 0.87
CA LEU A 201 -5.34 18.78 -0.58
C LEU A 201 -3.91 19.12 -0.95
N GLN A 202 -3.30 18.27 -1.79
CA GLN A 202 -1.95 18.46 -2.29
C GLN A 202 -1.96 18.49 -3.82
N LEU A 203 -1.35 19.49 -4.42
CA LEU A 203 -1.08 19.55 -5.85
C LEU A 203 0.24 18.83 -6.10
N THR A 204 0.19 17.60 -6.55
CA THR A 204 1.36 16.75 -6.72
C THR A 204 2.03 16.91 -8.07
N ASN A 205 1.26 17.30 -9.09
CA ASN A 205 1.75 17.51 -10.46
C ASN A 205 1.01 18.65 -11.14
N ILE A 206 1.74 19.45 -11.93
CA ILE A 206 1.17 20.40 -12.88
C ILE A 206 1.98 20.28 -14.19
N THR A 207 1.28 19.93 -15.26
CA THR A 207 1.86 19.96 -16.61
C THR A 207 1.10 20.98 -17.44
N ALA A 208 1.78 21.95 -18.02
CA ALA A 208 1.19 23.00 -18.81
C ALA A 208 2.14 23.46 -19.91
N GLY A 209 1.56 23.99 -20.98
CA GLY A 209 2.30 24.47 -22.16
C GLY A 209 2.16 23.54 -23.36
N VAL A 210 2.85 23.90 -24.44
CA VAL A 210 2.93 23.19 -25.73
C VAL A 210 4.36 22.83 -26.03
#